data_7d8708a912e6c7d8ceea1ee9ba73f0e3
#
_entry.id   7d8708a912e6c7d8ceea1ee9ba73f0e3
#
_cell.length_a   1.000
_cell.length_b   1.000
_cell.length_c   1.000
_cell.angle_alpha   90.00
_cell.angle_beta   90.00
_cell.angle_gamma   90.00
#
_symmetry.space_group_name_H-M   'P 1'
#
loop_
_entity.id
_entity.type
_entity.pdbx_description
1 polymer ?
#
loop_
_entity_poly.entity_id
_entity_poly.type
_entity_poly.pdbx_seq_one_letter_code
_entity_poly.pdbx_strand_id
1 'polypeptide(L)'
;MSDEMTPIVEPSADEQLAKDLVERARSEGVQLVGPGGLLSDLTKTVLETALEVEMEDHLGYAKHAPEGRDKGNSRNGTRSKTVLTEVGEVEIAVPRDREGTFEPRIVKKRQRRRRR
;
A
#
# COMPACT_ATOMS: atom_id res chain seq x y z
N MET A 1 8.01 -45.64 -10.98
CA MET A 1 7.96 -45.08 -10.88
C MET A 1 7.58 -44.26 -10.41
N SER A 2 7.54 -43.91 -10.18
CA SER A 2 7.25 -43.21 -9.85
C SER A 2 7.03 -42.43 -9.48
N ASP A 3 6.83 -42.03 -9.44
CA ASP A 3 6.70 -41.18 -9.22
C ASP A 3 6.21 -40.54 -8.71
N GLU A 4 6.22 -40.49 -8.69
CA GLU A 4 5.84 -40.02 -8.20
C GLU A 4 5.12 -39.41 -7.57
N MET A 5 5.16 -39.43 -7.00
CA MET A 5 4.31 -38.88 -6.21
C MET A 5 4.79 -37.64 -5.66
N THR A 6 5.13 -36.69 -6.45
CA THR A 6 5.41 -35.37 -6.05
C THR A 6 4.11 -34.74 -5.55
N PRO A 7 4.05 -34.27 -4.34
CA PRO A 7 2.82 -33.65 -3.87
C PRO A 7 2.52 -32.42 -4.68
N ILE A 8 1.28 -32.21 -4.96
CA ILE A 8 0.86 -30.99 -5.61
C ILE A 8 0.78 -29.93 -4.52
N VAL A 9 1.61 -28.94 -4.65
CA VAL A 9 1.64 -27.84 -3.69
C VAL A 9 1.07 -26.61 -4.36
N GLU A 10 0.03 -26.08 -3.79
CA GLU A 10 -0.54 -24.88 -4.33
C GLU A 10 0.34 -23.69 -4.04
N PRO A 11 0.43 -22.73 -4.93
CA PRO A 11 1.25 -21.56 -4.67
C PRO A 11 0.71 -20.79 -3.47
N SER A 12 1.61 -20.20 -2.73
CA SER A 12 1.23 -19.33 -1.65
C SER A 12 0.54 -18.09 -2.22
N ALA A 13 -0.10 -17.32 -1.35
CA ALA A 13 -0.72 -16.08 -1.78
C ALA A 13 0.32 -15.13 -2.38
N ASP A 14 1.52 -15.10 -1.81
CA ASP A 14 2.57 -14.24 -2.34
C ASP A 14 3.02 -14.70 -3.72
N GLU A 15 3.12 -16.00 -3.91
CA GLU A 15 3.52 -16.52 -5.21
C GLU A 15 2.47 -16.24 -6.27
N GLN A 16 1.19 -16.34 -5.89
CA GLN A 16 0.13 -16.04 -6.84
C GLN A 16 0.14 -14.57 -7.21
N LEU A 17 0.34 -13.69 -6.23
CA LEU A 17 0.43 -12.26 -6.49
C LEU A 17 1.59 -11.95 -7.41
N ALA A 18 2.75 -12.59 -7.17
CA ALA A 18 3.92 -12.37 -8.01
C ALA A 18 3.65 -12.80 -9.44
N LYS A 19 3.00 -13.96 -9.60
CA LYS A 19 2.69 -14.47 -10.93
C LYS A 19 1.74 -13.53 -11.66
N ASP A 20 0.73 -13.04 -10.96
CA ASP A 20 -0.23 -12.11 -11.56
C ASP A 20 0.46 -10.84 -12.02
N LEU A 21 1.39 -10.32 -11.23
CA LEU A 21 2.12 -9.12 -11.61
C LEU A 21 2.99 -9.34 -12.83
N VAL A 22 3.67 -10.48 -12.88
CA VAL A 22 4.52 -10.79 -14.03
C VAL A 22 3.67 -10.90 -15.29
N GLU A 23 2.53 -11.55 -15.19
CA GLU A 23 1.66 -11.70 -16.35
C GLU A 23 1.10 -10.35 -16.79
N ARG A 24 0.78 -9.51 -15.85
CA ARG A 24 0.29 -8.18 -16.16
C ARG A 24 1.37 -7.35 -16.85
N ALA A 25 2.60 -7.42 -16.36
CA ALA A 25 3.69 -6.69 -16.99
C ALA A 25 3.88 -7.14 -18.43
N ARG A 26 3.80 -8.45 -18.66
CA ARG A 26 3.98 -8.98 -20.00
C ARG A 26 2.85 -8.57 -20.92
N SER A 27 1.62 -8.66 -20.45
CA SER A 27 0.49 -8.37 -21.32
C SER A 27 0.36 -6.88 -21.63
N GLU A 28 0.75 -6.02 -20.68
CA GLU A 28 0.66 -4.59 -20.89
C GLU A 28 1.93 -4.00 -21.50
N GLY A 29 2.98 -4.79 -21.58
CA GLY A 29 4.22 -4.29 -22.13
C GLY A 29 4.92 -3.27 -21.27
N VAL A 30 4.72 -3.33 -19.96
CA VAL A 30 5.32 -2.36 -19.05
C VAL A 30 6.41 -3.02 -18.23
N GLN A 31 7.28 -2.21 -17.67
CA GLN A 31 8.36 -2.73 -16.86
C GLN A 31 7.87 -3.14 -15.50
N LEU A 32 8.51 -4.15 -14.96
CA LEU A 32 8.18 -4.60 -13.62
C LEU A 32 8.88 -3.74 -12.58
N VAL A 33 10.14 -3.41 -12.83
CA VAL A 33 10.93 -2.63 -11.88
C VAL A 33 11.25 -1.27 -12.49
N GLY A 34 11.83 -0.40 -11.69
CA GLY A 34 12.22 0.92 -12.13
C GLY A 34 11.13 1.94 -11.85
N PRO A 35 11.43 3.22 -12.12
CA PRO A 35 10.45 4.28 -11.89
C PRO A 35 9.20 4.04 -12.74
N GLY A 36 8.05 4.09 -12.09
CA GLY A 36 6.80 3.87 -12.81
C GLY A 36 6.50 2.43 -13.14
N GLY A 37 7.33 1.49 -12.68
CA GLY A 37 7.07 0.08 -12.93
C GLY A 37 5.95 -0.45 -12.06
N LEU A 38 5.53 -1.67 -12.35
CA LEU A 38 4.41 -2.26 -11.61
C LEU A 38 4.71 -2.47 -10.13
N LEU A 39 5.96 -2.77 -9.77
CA LEU A 39 6.28 -2.93 -8.36
C LEU A 39 6.19 -1.60 -7.62
N SER A 40 6.58 -0.50 -8.25
CA SER A 40 6.39 0.81 -7.65
C SER A 40 4.92 1.11 -7.48
N ASP A 41 4.12 0.82 -8.50
CA ASP A 41 2.68 1.05 -8.41
C ASP A 41 2.04 0.23 -7.32
N LEU A 42 2.44 -1.04 -7.20
CA LEU A 42 1.91 -1.90 -6.16
C LEU A 42 2.31 -1.39 -4.79
N THR A 43 3.57 -0.98 -4.64
CA THR A 43 4.04 -0.46 -3.37
C THR A 43 3.22 0.77 -2.96
N LYS A 44 2.98 1.67 -3.90
CA LYS A 44 2.16 2.83 -3.64
C LYS A 44 0.76 2.40 -3.18
N THR A 45 0.15 1.47 -3.87
CA THR A 45 -1.19 1.00 -3.52
C THR A 45 -1.22 0.37 -2.13
N VAL A 46 -0.22 -0.46 -1.82
CA VAL A 46 -0.17 -1.10 -0.51
C VAL A 46 -0.02 -0.07 0.60
N LEU A 47 0.88 0.89 0.40
CA LEU A 47 1.09 1.92 1.42
C LEU A 47 -0.15 2.78 1.61
N GLU A 48 -0.77 3.17 0.52
CA GLU A 48 -1.97 4.02 0.63
C GLU A 48 -3.13 3.26 1.25
N THR A 49 -3.23 1.96 0.95
CA THR A 49 -4.26 1.14 1.56
C THR A 49 -4.03 1.00 3.06
N ALA A 50 -2.78 0.79 3.45
CA ALA A 50 -2.46 0.69 4.87
C ALA A 50 -2.77 1.99 5.60
N LEU A 51 -2.46 3.11 4.97
CA LEU A 51 -2.77 4.41 5.55
C LEU A 51 -4.28 4.62 5.71
N GLU A 52 -5.04 4.14 4.74
CA GLU A 52 -6.49 4.27 4.85
C GLU A 52 -7.04 3.42 5.98
N VAL A 53 -6.50 2.22 6.18
CA VAL A 53 -6.91 1.38 7.30
C VAL A 53 -6.61 2.10 8.62
N GLU A 54 -5.44 2.72 8.71
CA GLU A 54 -5.10 3.46 9.93
C GLU A 54 -6.03 4.65 10.15
N MET A 55 -6.40 5.32 9.05
CA MET A 55 -7.32 6.44 9.18
C MET A 55 -8.69 5.99 9.64
N GLU A 56 -9.17 4.84 9.16
CA GLU A 56 -10.44 4.29 9.62
C GLU A 56 -10.39 4.03 11.12
N ASP A 57 -9.28 3.47 11.59
CA ASP A 57 -9.13 3.22 13.02
C ASP A 57 -9.11 4.52 13.79
N HIS A 58 -8.43 5.52 13.26
CA HIS A 58 -8.30 6.81 13.92
C HIS A 58 -9.65 7.52 14.03
N LEU A 59 -10.42 7.50 12.98
CA LEU A 59 -11.71 8.18 12.95
C LEU A 59 -12.83 7.36 13.57
N GLY A 60 -12.70 6.04 13.50
CA GLY A 60 -13.73 5.16 14.01
C GLY A 60 -14.81 4.81 13.02
N TYR A 61 -14.63 5.16 11.76
CA TYR A 61 -15.59 4.79 10.71
C TYR A 61 -14.89 4.73 9.36
N ALA A 62 -15.48 3.96 8.46
CA ALA A 62 -14.92 3.76 7.14
C ALA A 62 -15.23 4.94 6.22
N LYS A 63 -14.46 5.04 5.16
CA LYS A 63 -14.65 6.09 4.18
C LYS A 63 -16.07 6.00 3.61
N HIS A 64 -16.71 7.15 3.50
CA HIS A 64 -18.08 7.26 2.96
C HIS A 64 -19.15 6.59 3.83
N ALA A 65 -18.78 6.12 5.02
CA ALA A 65 -19.79 5.51 5.88
C ALA A 65 -20.73 6.57 6.45
N PRO A 66 -22.02 6.30 6.49
CA PRO A 66 -22.97 7.27 7.03
C PRO A 66 -22.71 7.64 8.49
N GLU A 67 -22.14 6.71 9.26
CA GLU A 67 -21.86 6.96 10.66
C GLU A 67 -20.92 8.13 10.87
N GLY A 68 -20.16 8.50 9.86
CA GLY A 68 -19.19 9.57 9.99
C GLY A 68 -19.81 10.96 9.93
N ARG A 69 -21.06 11.06 9.55
CA ARG A 69 -21.68 12.36 9.34
C ARG A 69 -21.70 13.24 10.58
N ASP A 70 -21.96 12.63 11.70
CA ASP A 70 -22.10 13.39 12.94
C ASP A 70 -20.87 13.33 13.83
N LYS A 71 -19.76 12.85 13.29
CA LYS A 71 -18.53 12.79 14.04
C LYS A 71 -17.84 14.13 14.00
N GLY A 72 -17.15 14.48 15.07
CA GLY A 72 -16.46 15.75 15.13
C GLY A 72 -15.27 15.81 14.19
N ASN A 73 -14.61 14.67 13.96
CA ASN A 73 -13.45 14.61 13.09
C ASN A 73 -13.80 13.90 11.80
N SER A 74 -13.13 14.24 10.73
CA SER A 74 -13.42 13.65 9.43
C SER A 74 -12.17 13.74 8.56
N ARG A 75 -12.21 13.03 7.46
CA ARG A 75 -11.15 13.09 6.47
C ARG A 75 -11.12 14.47 5.85
N ASN A 76 -9.93 14.96 5.59
CA ASN A 76 -9.75 16.31 5.05
C ASN A 76 -8.65 16.32 4.00
N GLY A 77 -8.89 15.58 2.91
CA GLY A 77 -7.95 15.54 1.81
C GLY A 77 -6.71 14.73 2.10
N THR A 78 -5.70 14.95 1.31
CA THR A 78 -4.43 14.23 1.42
C THR A 78 -3.30 15.22 1.23
N ARG A 79 -2.11 14.76 1.57
CA ARG A 79 -0.89 15.47 1.22
C ARG A 79 0.08 14.48 0.62
N SER A 80 0.95 14.99 -0.22
CA SER A 80 1.93 14.16 -0.89
C SER A 80 3.14 13.90 0.00
N LYS A 81 3.67 12.71 -0.08
CA LYS A 81 4.89 12.37 0.62
C LYS A 81 5.68 11.38 -0.23
N THR A 82 6.98 11.62 -0.36
CA THR A 82 7.85 10.70 -1.06
C THR A 82 8.51 9.79 -0.04
N VAL A 83 8.40 8.49 -0.27
CA VAL A 83 8.95 7.48 0.62
C VAL A 83 10.03 6.73 -0.13
N LEU A 84 11.16 6.53 0.52
CA LEU A 84 12.22 5.73 -0.05
C LEU A 84 11.98 4.27 0.30
N THR A 85 11.81 3.45 -0.71
CA THR A 85 11.51 2.04 -0.53
C THR A 85 12.54 1.18 -1.24
N GLU A 86 12.40 -0.14 -1.07
CA GLU A 86 13.28 -1.08 -1.73
C GLU A 86 13.14 -1.04 -3.25
N VAL A 87 12.03 -0.55 -3.74
CA VAL A 87 11.82 -0.43 -5.18
C VAL A 87 12.05 1.00 -5.66
N GLY A 88 12.68 1.83 -4.83
CA GLY A 88 12.99 3.21 -5.16
C GLY A 88 12.07 4.18 -4.47
N GLU A 89 12.11 5.42 -4.92
CA GLU A 89 11.25 6.45 -4.35
C GLU A 89 9.84 6.28 -4.86
N VAL A 90 8.89 6.37 -3.95
CA VAL A 90 7.48 6.23 -4.28
C VAL A 90 6.74 7.40 -3.66
N GLU A 91 5.99 8.12 -4.49
CA GLU A 91 5.20 9.23 -4.00
C GLU A 91 3.81 8.71 -3.64
N ILE A 92 3.39 8.97 -2.41
CA ILE A 92 2.10 8.48 -1.94
C ILE A 92 1.25 9.64 -1.43
N ALA A 93 -0.06 9.41 -1.41
CA ALA A 93 -1.00 10.35 -0.85
C ALA A 93 -1.30 9.92 0.58
N VAL A 94 -0.95 10.77 1.53
CA VAL A 94 -1.17 10.49 2.95
C VAL A 94 -2.44 11.20 3.37
N PRO A 95 -3.43 10.47 3.91
CA PRO A 95 -4.68 11.12 4.28
C PRO A 95 -4.51 12.05 5.47
N ARG A 96 -5.33 13.06 5.51
CA ARG A 96 -5.34 14.03 6.59
C ARG A 96 -6.72 14.03 7.23
N ASP A 97 -6.75 14.30 8.51
CA ASP A 97 -8.01 14.48 9.18
C ASP A 97 -8.23 15.96 9.47
N ARG A 98 -9.47 16.32 9.70
CA ARG A 98 -9.85 17.71 9.90
C ARG A 98 -9.17 18.32 11.12
N GLU A 99 -9.03 17.53 12.17
CA GLU A 99 -8.41 18.03 13.40
C GLU A 99 -6.89 17.99 13.39
N GLY A 100 -6.31 17.34 12.36
CA GLY A 100 -4.86 17.31 12.25
C GLY A 100 -4.18 16.42 13.26
N THR A 101 -4.89 15.43 13.78
CA THR A 101 -4.35 14.56 14.83
C THR A 101 -3.89 13.21 14.33
N PHE A 102 -4.18 12.89 13.08
CA PHE A 102 -3.79 11.60 12.53
C PHE A 102 -2.29 11.48 12.37
N GLU A 103 -1.73 10.44 12.94
CA GLU A 103 -0.30 10.17 12.80
C GLU A 103 -0.08 8.77 12.26
N PRO A 104 0.35 8.66 11.01
CA PRO A 104 0.56 7.33 10.42
C PRO A 104 1.64 6.57 11.17
N ARG A 105 1.44 5.27 11.30
CA ARG A 105 2.43 4.39 11.89
C ARG A 105 3.24 3.68 10.85
N ILE A 106 2.58 3.29 9.78
CA ILE A 106 3.25 2.58 8.71
C ILE A 106 4.24 3.48 7.99
N VAL A 107 3.86 4.75 7.77
CA VAL A 107 4.76 5.72 7.17
C VAL A 107 4.83 6.88 8.12
N LYS A 108 5.86 6.91 8.93
CA LYS A 108 5.96 7.92 9.96
C LYS A 108 6.27 9.27 9.38
N LYS A 109 5.68 10.27 9.99
CA LYS A 109 5.99 11.64 9.66
C LYS A 109 7.45 11.87 10.01
N ARG A 110 8.17 12.58 9.19
CA ARG A 110 9.59 12.87 9.42
C ARG A 110 10.45 11.64 9.52
N GLN A 111 10.05 10.57 8.88
CA GLN A 111 10.87 9.40 8.85
C GLN A 111 12.14 9.73 8.11
N ARG A 112 13.30 9.39 8.69
CA ARG A 112 14.54 9.58 8.01
C ARG A 112 15.41 8.39 8.18
N ARG A 113 16.38 8.31 7.30
CA ARG A 113 17.30 7.25 7.30
C ARG A 113 18.15 7.32 8.51
N ARG A 114 18.33 6.22 9.16
CA ARG A 114 19.13 6.15 10.28
C ARG A 114 20.54 6.15 9.91
N ARG A 115 21.38 6.78 10.57
CA ARG A 115 22.70 6.71 10.24
C ARG A 115 23.47 6.22 11.30
N ARG A 116 24.30 5.73 11.24
CA ARG A 116 25.03 5.17 12.09
C ARG A 116 25.83 5.53 12.41
#